data_1b059bafa69fcd6fcb9be478b6486acd
#
_entry.id   1b059bafa69fcd6fcb9be478b6486acd
#
_cell.length_a   1.000
_cell.length_b   1.000
_cell.length_c   1.000
_cell.angle_alpha   90.00
_cell.angle_beta   90.00
_cell.angle_gamma   90.00
#
_symmetry.space_group_name_H-M   'P 1'
#
loop_
_entity.id
_entity.type
_entity.pdbx_description
1 polymer ?
#
loop_
_entity_poly.entity_id
_entity_poly.type
_entity_poly.pdbx_seq_one_letter_code
_entity_poly.pdbx_strand_id
1 'polypeptide(L)'
;LGMYRKGIIERIKQDKELNSNFVGGSARNREQLYALNLLKDDDVPLVSITGLAGSGKTYLTLLTAIADLHAGKYQRIVITRNVIPVGKDIGFLPGDMNDKMMPWIAPIMDNFRQGLKDKDLTYFNVMKDKGDIEIAPLAFMRGRTFNDTFLIMDESQNSTIHELKTVITRIGE
;
A
#
# COMPACT_ATOMS: atom_id res chain seq x y z
N LEU A 1 -21.48 -6.69 -13.65
CA LEU A 1 -20.26 -7.13 -12.95
C LEU A 1 -20.67 -7.68 -11.61
N GLY A 2 -20.22 -8.89 -11.27
CA GLY A 2 -20.58 -9.59 -10.04
C GLY A 2 -19.35 -10.17 -9.35
N MET A 3 -19.41 -10.28 -8.05
CA MET A 3 -18.45 -10.98 -7.19
C MET A 3 -19.13 -12.20 -6.61
N TYR A 4 -18.47 -13.35 -6.69
CA TYR A 4 -18.98 -14.59 -6.07
C TYR A 4 -18.59 -14.62 -4.60
N ARG A 5 -19.60 -14.72 -3.72
CA ARG A 5 -19.40 -14.78 -2.27
C ARG A 5 -20.41 -15.73 -1.65
N LYS A 6 -19.96 -16.67 -0.82
CA LYS A 6 -20.80 -17.60 -0.05
C LYS A 6 -21.89 -18.29 -0.88
N GLY A 7 -21.57 -18.71 -2.11
CA GLY A 7 -22.51 -19.39 -3.00
C GLY A 7 -23.42 -18.49 -3.84
N ILE A 8 -23.28 -17.17 -3.75
CA ILE A 8 -24.13 -16.19 -4.43
C ILE A 8 -23.27 -15.27 -5.29
N ILE A 9 -23.81 -14.84 -6.44
CA ILE A 9 -23.21 -13.78 -7.26
C ILE A 9 -23.84 -12.46 -6.84
N GLU A 10 -23.06 -11.63 -6.14
CA GLU A 10 -23.46 -10.29 -5.73
C GLU A 10 -23.04 -9.26 -6.79
N ARG A 11 -23.86 -8.25 -7.00
CA ARG A 11 -23.48 -7.14 -7.88
C ARG A 11 -22.43 -6.30 -7.17
N ILE A 12 -21.27 -6.07 -7.80
CA ILE A 12 -20.26 -5.17 -7.24
C ILE A 12 -20.79 -3.75 -7.12
N LYS A 13 -20.42 -3.06 -6.06
CA LYS A 13 -20.72 -1.64 -5.88
C LYS A 13 -20.06 -0.85 -7.02
N GLN A 14 -20.85 0.01 -7.66
CA GLN A 14 -20.34 0.88 -8.73
C GLN A 14 -19.78 2.21 -8.20
N ASP A 15 -19.50 2.24 -6.91
CA ASP A 15 -18.84 3.38 -6.29
C ASP A 15 -17.39 3.44 -6.77
N LYS A 16 -17.17 4.30 -7.74
CA LYS A 16 -15.84 4.51 -8.37
C LYS A 16 -14.96 5.45 -7.56
N GLU A 17 -15.53 6.12 -6.57
CA GLU A 17 -14.87 7.22 -5.90
C GLU A 17 -14.29 6.83 -4.55
N LEU A 18 -13.05 7.25 -4.34
CA LEU A 18 -12.40 7.30 -3.03
C LEU A 18 -12.53 8.74 -2.55
N ASN A 19 -13.70 9.09 -2.01
CA ASN A 19 -13.94 10.43 -1.50
C ASN A 19 -13.72 10.47 0.02
N SER A 20 -12.60 11.04 0.41
CA SER A 20 -12.45 11.66 1.72
C SER A 20 -12.05 13.13 1.53
N ASN A 21 -12.14 13.94 2.55
CA ASN A 21 -11.72 15.34 2.51
C ASN A 21 -10.25 15.52 2.10
N PHE A 22 -9.44 14.46 2.15
CA PHE A 22 -8.00 14.45 1.92
C PHE A 22 -7.58 13.66 0.68
N VAL A 23 -8.41 12.76 0.20
CA VAL A 23 -8.09 11.84 -0.89
C VAL A 23 -9.13 11.99 -2.00
N GLY A 24 -8.68 12.36 -3.19
CA GLY A 24 -9.51 12.37 -4.37
C GLY A 24 -8.96 11.38 -5.40
N GLY A 25 -9.69 10.31 -5.64
CA GLY A 25 -9.33 9.33 -6.66
C GLY A 25 -10.53 8.53 -7.12
N SER A 26 -10.48 8.04 -8.34
CA SER A 26 -11.55 7.19 -8.88
C SER A 26 -10.98 6.05 -9.71
N ALA A 27 -11.67 4.92 -9.70
CA ALA A 27 -11.40 3.83 -10.62
C ALA A 27 -11.69 4.27 -12.07
N ARG A 28 -10.70 4.18 -12.95
CA ARG A 28 -10.78 4.61 -14.36
C ARG A 28 -11.23 3.49 -15.30
N ASN A 29 -11.10 2.25 -14.87
CA ASN A 29 -11.46 1.05 -15.64
C ASN A 29 -12.10 -0.01 -14.74
N ARG A 30 -12.50 -1.13 -15.36
CA ARG A 30 -13.18 -2.22 -14.65
C ARG A 30 -12.27 -2.92 -13.65
N GLU A 31 -11.04 -3.16 -14.02
CA GLU A 31 -10.02 -3.84 -13.22
C GLU A 31 -9.73 -3.05 -11.94
N GLN A 32 -9.57 -1.74 -12.06
CA GLN A 32 -9.41 -0.84 -10.92
C GLN A 32 -10.66 -0.82 -10.03
N LEU A 33 -11.87 -0.89 -10.62
CA LEU A 33 -13.11 -0.97 -9.86
C LEU A 33 -13.21 -2.27 -9.08
N TYR A 34 -12.78 -3.40 -9.64
CA TYR A 34 -12.70 -4.67 -8.91
C TYR A 34 -11.70 -4.60 -7.76
N ALA A 35 -10.50 -4.10 -8.03
CA ALA A 35 -9.48 -3.94 -7.01
C ALA A 35 -9.99 -3.06 -5.85
N LEU A 36 -10.63 -1.94 -6.17
CA LEU A 36 -11.21 -1.03 -5.17
C LEU A 36 -12.29 -1.70 -4.32
N ASN A 37 -13.19 -2.48 -4.94
CA ASN A 37 -14.22 -3.22 -4.19
C ASN A 37 -13.61 -4.24 -3.25
N LEU A 38 -12.56 -4.95 -3.66
CA LEU A 38 -11.85 -5.92 -2.81
C LEU A 38 -11.09 -5.23 -1.67
N LEU A 39 -10.42 -4.12 -1.95
CA LEU A 39 -9.68 -3.35 -0.94
C LEU A 39 -10.59 -2.74 0.13
N LYS A 40 -11.84 -2.39 -0.24
CA LYS A 40 -12.84 -1.82 0.68
C LYS A 40 -13.67 -2.89 1.42
N ASP A 41 -13.44 -4.14 1.14
CA ASP A 41 -14.22 -5.25 1.68
C ASP A 41 -13.61 -5.77 2.97
N ASP A 42 -14.31 -5.58 4.10
CA ASP A 42 -13.83 -5.98 5.42
C ASP A 42 -13.73 -7.49 5.60
N ASP A 43 -14.47 -8.26 4.81
CA ASP A 43 -14.39 -9.73 4.82
C ASP A 43 -13.20 -10.28 4.02
N VAL A 44 -12.42 -9.41 3.35
CA VAL A 44 -11.28 -9.79 2.51
C VAL A 44 -9.97 -9.29 3.13
N PRO A 45 -9.33 -10.07 4.01
CA PRO A 45 -8.16 -9.64 4.76
C PRO A 45 -6.89 -9.55 3.91
N LEU A 46 -6.85 -10.19 2.73
CA LEU A 46 -5.68 -10.20 1.84
C LEU A 46 -6.12 -9.98 0.40
N VAL A 47 -5.59 -8.93 -0.22
CA VAL A 47 -5.82 -8.61 -1.64
C VAL A 47 -4.50 -8.66 -2.40
N SER A 48 -4.44 -9.47 -3.45
CA SER A 48 -3.31 -9.49 -4.39
C SER A 48 -3.71 -8.80 -5.71
N ILE A 49 -2.95 -7.79 -6.11
CA ILE A 49 -3.22 -7.02 -7.32
C ILE A 49 -2.06 -7.21 -8.29
N THR A 50 -2.33 -7.81 -9.43
CA THR A 50 -1.37 -8.02 -10.52
C THR A 50 -1.75 -7.20 -11.75
N GLY A 51 -0.77 -6.80 -12.55
CA GLY A 51 -1.01 -6.05 -13.78
C GLY A 51 0.24 -5.32 -14.26
N LEU A 52 0.14 -4.74 -15.45
CA LEU A 52 1.24 -4.02 -16.09
C LEU A 52 1.73 -2.82 -15.27
N ALA A 53 2.98 -2.41 -15.50
CA ALA A 53 3.51 -1.17 -14.95
C ALA A 53 2.63 0.02 -15.38
N GLY A 54 2.45 0.99 -14.48
CA GLY A 54 1.60 2.16 -14.73
C GLY A 54 0.08 1.90 -14.70
N SER A 55 -0.39 0.68 -14.41
CA SER A 55 -1.83 0.38 -14.29
C SER A 55 -2.51 0.96 -13.04
N GLY A 56 -1.76 1.63 -12.15
CA GLY A 56 -2.29 2.30 -10.97
C GLY A 56 -2.45 1.42 -9.73
N LYS A 57 -1.83 0.23 -9.68
CA LYS A 57 -1.91 -0.70 -8.53
C LYS A 57 -1.55 -0.03 -7.22
N THR A 58 -0.31 0.43 -7.11
CA THR A 58 0.23 1.07 -5.89
C THR A 58 -0.54 2.35 -5.55
N TYR A 59 -0.86 3.15 -6.57
CA TYR A 59 -1.65 4.36 -6.42
C TYR A 59 -3.01 4.10 -5.77
N LEU A 60 -3.79 3.16 -6.33
CA LEU A 60 -5.13 2.85 -5.84
C LEU A 60 -5.09 2.27 -4.42
N THR A 61 -4.13 1.38 -4.15
CA THR A 61 -3.94 0.78 -2.82
C THR A 61 -3.59 1.83 -1.77
N LEU A 62 -2.67 2.74 -2.08
CA LEU A 62 -2.29 3.84 -1.19
C LEU A 62 -3.46 4.77 -0.88
N LEU A 63 -4.23 5.17 -1.90
CA LEU A 63 -5.39 6.03 -1.69
C LEU A 63 -6.44 5.36 -0.81
N THR A 64 -6.67 4.06 -1.00
CA THR A 64 -7.60 3.31 -0.16
C THR A 64 -7.11 3.25 1.28
N ALA A 65 -5.81 2.92 1.48
CA ALA A 65 -5.21 2.87 2.81
C ALA A 65 -5.32 4.20 3.56
N ILE A 66 -5.08 5.33 2.88
CA ILE A 66 -5.20 6.66 3.47
C ILE A 66 -6.67 6.98 3.80
N ALA A 67 -7.60 6.65 2.92
CA ALA A 67 -9.02 6.85 3.18
C ALA A 67 -9.49 6.04 4.40
N ASP A 68 -9.06 4.79 4.52
CA ASP A 68 -9.38 3.90 5.63
C ASP A 68 -8.71 4.35 6.94
N LEU A 69 -7.47 4.86 6.88
CA LEU A 69 -6.80 5.48 8.04
C LEU A 69 -7.60 6.69 8.55
N HIS A 70 -8.03 7.58 7.66
CA HIS A 70 -8.85 8.75 8.04
C HIS A 70 -10.23 8.37 8.56
N ALA A 71 -10.79 7.29 8.07
CA ALA A 71 -12.05 6.75 8.59
C ALA A 71 -11.88 6.07 9.97
N GLY A 72 -10.65 5.96 10.48
CA GLY A 72 -10.35 5.28 11.74
C GLY A 72 -10.46 3.76 11.68
N LYS A 73 -10.47 3.18 10.48
CA LYS A 73 -10.53 1.73 10.28
C LYS A 73 -9.21 1.05 10.66
N TYR A 74 -8.09 1.74 10.39
CA TYR A 74 -6.76 1.33 10.79
C TYR A 74 -6.05 2.46 11.54
N GLN A 75 -5.12 2.12 12.41
CA GLN A 75 -4.33 3.08 13.18
C GLN A 75 -3.10 3.57 12.42
N ARG A 76 -2.59 2.75 11.48
CA ARG A 76 -1.40 3.09 10.69
C ARG A 76 -1.36 2.35 9.36
N ILE A 77 -0.53 2.88 8.47
CA ILE A 77 -0.18 2.28 7.19
C ILE A 77 1.28 1.86 7.25
N VAL A 78 1.57 0.62 6.93
CA VAL A 78 2.95 0.13 6.77
C VAL A 78 3.17 -0.28 5.32
N ILE A 79 4.17 0.32 4.69
CA ILE A 79 4.53 0.03 3.32
C ILE A 79 5.89 -0.66 3.32
N THR A 80 5.93 -1.87 2.82
CA THR A 80 7.17 -2.63 2.69
C THR A 80 7.43 -3.00 1.23
N ARG A 81 8.69 -3.06 0.90
CA ARG A 81 9.17 -3.47 -0.42
C ARG A 81 10.44 -4.28 -0.27
N ASN A 82 10.61 -5.30 -1.10
CA ASN A 82 11.89 -5.98 -1.17
C ASN A 82 12.90 -5.09 -1.87
N VAL A 83 13.97 -4.79 -1.19
CA VAL A 83 15.06 -3.97 -1.71
C VAL A 83 16.04 -4.89 -2.43
N ILE A 84 15.96 -4.94 -3.74
CA ILE A 84 16.96 -5.63 -4.56
C ILE A 84 18.07 -4.61 -4.84
N PRO A 85 19.30 -4.85 -4.38
CA PRO A 85 20.43 -3.97 -4.70
C PRO A 85 20.66 -4.00 -6.21
N VAL A 86 20.51 -2.85 -6.88
CA VAL A 86 20.91 -2.71 -8.28
C VAL A 86 22.41 -2.45 -8.29
N GLY A 87 23.21 -3.52 -8.34
CA GLY A 87 24.68 -3.46 -8.47
C GLY A 87 25.45 -3.64 -7.17
N LYS A 88 25.66 -2.61 -6.37
CA LYS A 88 26.41 -2.67 -5.10
C LYS A 88 25.48 -2.72 -3.90
N ASP A 89 25.91 -3.41 -2.83
CA ASP A 89 25.17 -3.46 -1.57
C ASP A 89 24.79 -2.06 -1.07
N ILE A 90 23.61 -1.95 -0.45
CA ILE A 90 23.11 -0.71 0.17
C ILE A 90 24.15 -0.08 1.12
N GLY A 91 24.99 -0.92 1.74
CA GLY A 91 26.07 -0.48 2.61
C GLY A 91 27.10 0.46 1.98
N PHE A 92 27.25 0.42 0.66
CA PHE A 92 28.18 1.28 -0.09
C PHE A 92 27.58 2.62 -0.54
N LEU A 93 26.28 2.86 -0.35
CA LEU A 93 25.68 4.15 -0.65
C LEU A 93 26.09 5.16 0.43
N PRO A 94 26.52 6.38 0.05
CA PRO A 94 26.78 7.46 1.00
C PRO A 94 25.49 7.94 1.65
N GLY A 95 25.58 8.45 2.88
CA GLY A 95 24.45 8.99 3.62
C GLY A 95 23.95 8.11 4.76
N ASP A 96 22.96 8.59 5.48
CA ASP A 96 22.29 7.85 6.55
C ASP A 96 21.33 6.79 5.98
N MET A 97 20.66 6.05 6.85
CA MET A 97 19.72 4.99 6.43
C MET A 97 18.55 5.56 5.62
N ASN A 98 18.08 6.76 5.93
CA ASN A 98 16.99 7.41 5.20
C ASN A 98 17.45 7.79 3.80
N ASP A 99 18.64 8.36 3.65
CA ASP A 99 19.22 8.71 2.34
C ASP A 99 19.39 7.48 1.47
N LYS A 100 19.85 6.38 2.05
CA LYS A 100 20.03 5.11 1.37
C LYS A 100 18.70 4.52 0.90
N MET A 101 17.61 4.78 1.61
CA MET A 101 16.26 4.28 1.29
C MET A 101 15.53 5.15 0.25
N MET A 102 15.96 6.38 0.01
CA MET A 102 15.28 7.33 -0.90
C MET A 102 14.96 6.77 -2.29
N PRO A 103 15.84 6.03 -2.98
CA PRO A 103 15.52 5.47 -4.30
C PRO A 103 14.30 4.54 -4.30
N TRP A 104 14.02 3.87 -3.17
CA TRP A 104 12.87 2.97 -3.03
C TRP A 104 11.61 3.67 -2.50
N ILE A 105 11.79 4.76 -1.77
CA ILE A 105 10.71 5.58 -1.22
C ILE A 105 10.16 6.55 -2.29
N ALA A 106 11.00 7.07 -3.18
CA ALA A 106 10.62 8.07 -4.17
C ALA A 106 9.39 7.67 -5.03
N PRO A 107 9.26 6.45 -5.57
CA PRO A 107 8.06 6.06 -6.32
C PRO A 107 6.78 6.07 -5.47
N ILE A 108 6.88 5.78 -4.18
CA ILE A 108 5.76 5.83 -3.24
C ILE A 108 5.37 7.29 -3.01
N MET A 109 6.36 8.17 -2.78
CA MET A 109 6.14 9.62 -2.61
C MET A 109 5.48 10.24 -3.84
N ASP A 110 5.83 9.81 -5.05
CA ASP A 110 5.20 10.29 -6.29
C ASP A 110 3.72 9.91 -6.36
N ASN A 111 3.34 8.72 -5.88
CA ASN A 111 1.94 8.34 -5.75
C ASN A 111 1.19 9.21 -4.74
N PHE A 112 1.84 9.58 -3.63
CA PHE A 112 1.27 10.54 -2.66
C PHE A 112 1.06 11.92 -3.27
N ARG A 113 2.05 12.45 -3.99
CA ARG A 113 1.93 13.75 -4.69
C ARG A 113 0.73 13.79 -5.64
N GLN A 114 0.52 12.71 -6.39
CA GLN A 114 -0.59 12.63 -7.33
C GLN A 114 -1.93 12.44 -6.64
N GLY A 115 -2.00 11.60 -5.62
CA GLY A 115 -3.23 11.17 -4.97
C GLY A 115 -3.78 12.17 -3.98
N LEU A 116 -2.92 12.80 -3.20
CA LEU A 116 -3.32 13.75 -2.16
C LEU A 116 -3.30 15.20 -2.65
N LYS A 117 -2.88 15.47 -3.90
CA LYS A 117 -2.61 16.82 -4.38
C LYS A 117 -1.62 17.58 -3.48
N ASP A 118 -0.80 16.83 -2.76
CA ASP A 118 0.21 17.31 -1.81
C ASP A 118 1.54 17.46 -2.54
N LYS A 119 1.66 18.52 -3.35
CA LYS A 119 2.82 18.76 -4.20
C LYS A 119 4.13 18.81 -3.41
N ASP A 120 4.09 19.34 -2.21
CA ASP A 120 5.26 19.57 -1.37
C ASP A 120 5.49 18.42 -0.36
N LEU A 121 4.65 17.38 -0.38
CA LEU A 121 4.70 16.26 0.55
C LEU A 121 4.58 16.68 2.04
N THR A 122 4.03 17.85 2.30
CA THR A 122 3.85 18.36 3.66
C THR A 122 2.98 17.41 4.48
N TYR A 123 1.87 16.98 3.90
CA TYR A 123 0.94 16.07 4.56
C TYR A 123 1.55 14.68 4.78
N PHE A 124 2.26 14.16 3.77
CA PHE A 124 3.00 12.90 3.89
C PHE A 124 4.02 12.95 5.05
N ASN A 125 4.80 14.04 5.14
CA ASN A 125 5.79 14.20 6.20
C ASN A 125 5.12 14.26 7.58
N VAL A 126 4.01 14.99 7.72
CA VAL A 126 3.23 15.03 8.97
C VAL A 126 2.74 13.64 9.37
N MET A 127 2.20 12.84 8.44
CA MET A 127 1.77 11.46 8.71
C MET A 127 2.93 10.56 9.10
N LYS A 128 4.08 10.72 8.44
CA LYS A 128 5.31 9.97 8.77
C LYS A 128 5.82 10.33 10.17
N ASP A 129 5.88 11.61 10.51
CA ASP A 129 6.37 12.10 11.81
C ASP A 129 5.45 11.68 12.97
N LYS A 130 4.15 11.57 12.72
CA LYS A 130 3.18 11.02 13.68
C LYS A 130 3.23 9.50 13.81
N GLY A 131 3.87 8.80 12.89
CA GLY A 131 3.87 7.34 12.83
C GLY A 131 2.63 6.74 12.17
N ASP A 132 1.77 7.56 11.56
CA ASP A 132 0.59 7.12 10.80
C ASP A 132 1.00 6.37 9.52
N ILE A 133 2.17 6.70 8.96
CA ILE A 133 2.77 6.02 7.82
C ILE A 133 4.20 5.61 8.14
N GLU A 134 4.50 4.35 7.92
CA GLU A 134 5.85 3.80 8.00
C GLU A 134 6.24 3.18 6.64
N ILE A 135 7.43 3.50 6.16
CA ILE A 135 8.00 2.84 4.97
C ILE A 135 9.30 2.15 5.41
N ALA A 136 9.35 0.85 5.29
CA ALA A 136 10.49 0.06 5.74
C ALA A 136 10.80 -1.11 4.80
N PRO A 137 12.10 -1.48 4.67
CA PRO A 137 12.49 -2.68 3.94
C PRO A 137 11.83 -3.93 4.50
N LEU A 138 11.59 -4.89 3.65
CA LEU A 138 11.00 -6.18 4.02
C LEU A 138 11.79 -6.90 5.13
N ALA A 139 13.11 -6.73 5.15
CA ALA A 139 13.97 -7.31 6.18
C ALA A 139 13.61 -6.85 7.60
N PHE A 140 13.06 -5.64 7.75
CA PHE A 140 12.66 -5.09 9.06
C PHE A 140 11.25 -5.50 9.50
N MET A 141 10.54 -6.30 8.71
CA MET A 141 9.23 -6.85 9.08
C MET A 141 9.36 -8.09 9.98
N ARG A 142 10.53 -8.71 10.05
CA ARG A 142 10.75 -9.90 10.86
C ARG A 142 10.61 -9.60 12.35
N GLY A 143 9.92 -10.49 13.09
CA GLY A 143 9.74 -10.35 14.54
C GLY A 143 8.72 -9.30 14.97
N ARG A 144 8.06 -8.62 14.03
CA ARG A 144 7.00 -7.65 14.31
C ARG A 144 5.63 -8.29 14.16
N THR A 145 4.65 -7.72 14.83
CA THR A 145 3.21 -8.01 14.63
C THR A 145 2.51 -6.71 14.24
N PHE A 146 1.61 -6.78 13.27
CA PHE A 146 0.90 -5.64 12.72
C PHE A 146 -0.58 -5.75 13.07
N ASN A 147 -0.99 -5.13 14.19
CA ASN A 147 -2.39 -5.00 14.59
C ASN A 147 -2.92 -3.66 14.09
N ASP A 148 -4.21 -3.60 13.77
CA ASP A 148 -4.90 -2.38 13.30
C ASP A 148 -4.11 -1.65 12.19
N THR A 149 -3.49 -2.40 11.31
CA THR A 149 -2.53 -1.90 10.32
C THR A 149 -2.96 -2.24 8.90
N PHE A 150 -3.02 -1.23 8.03
CA PHE A 150 -3.10 -1.48 6.59
C PHE A 150 -1.69 -1.75 6.07
N LEU A 151 -1.37 -3.00 5.80
CA LEU A 151 -0.04 -3.43 5.33
C LEU A 151 0.00 -3.51 3.81
N ILE A 152 0.91 -2.77 3.18
CA ILE A 152 1.14 -2.80 1.74
C ILE A 152 2.50 -3.43 1.45
N MET A 153 2.50 -4.49 0.66
CA MET A 153 3.72 -5.08 0.12
C MET A 153 3.84 -4.74 -1.36
N ASP A 154 4.62 -3.71 -1.66
CA ASP A 154 4.84 -3.25 -3.03
C ASP A 154 5.91 -4.10 -3.73
N GLU A 155 5.79 -4.25 -5.07
CA GLU A 155 6.70 -5.05 -5.91
C GLU A 155 6.92 -6.48 -5.38
N SER A 156 5.86 -7.10 -4.87
CA SER A 156 5.90 -8.42 -4.20
C SER A 156 6.45 -9.55 -5.08
N GLN A 157 6.44 -9.41 -6.42
CA GLN A 157 7.07 -10.37 -7.34
C GLN A 157 8.59 -10.49 -7.17
N ASN A 158 9.22 -9.50 -6.53
CA ASN A 158 10.66 -9.51 -6.23
C ASN A 158 10.99 -10.25 -4.93
N SER A 159 9.99 -10.82 -4.26
CA SER A 159 10.16 -11.49 -2.98
C SER A 159 10.08 -13.00 -3.14
N THR A 160 10.81 -13.70 -2.29
CA THR A 160 10.73 -15.16 -2.19
C THR A 160 9.43 -15.58 -1.49
N ILE A 161 8.99 -16.82 -1.69
CA ILE A 161 7.83 -17.39 -1.00
C ILE A 161 8.01 -17.33 0.53
N HIS A 162 9.23 -17.53 1.01
CA HIS A 162 9.55 -17.45 2.44
C HIS A 162 9.33 -16.04 3.01
N GLU A 163 9.74 -15.01 2.28
CA GLU A 163 9.53 -13.61 2.65
C GLU A 163 8.05 -13.23 2.64
N LEU A 164 7.30 -13.64 1.60
CA LEU A 164 5.85 -13.45 1.51
C LEU A 164 5.15 -14.11 2.71
N LYS A 165 5.48 -15.37 3.01
CA LYS A 165 4.94 -16.08 4.16
C LYS A 165 5.25 -15.35 5.47
N THR A 166 6.47 -14.83 5.61
CA THR A 166 6.88 -14.08 6.80
C THR A 166 5.99 -12.84 7.01
N VAL A 167 5.69 -12.09 5.95
CA VAL A 167 4.83 -10.89 6.05
C VAL A 167 3.39 -11.28 6.39
N ILE A 168 2.81 -12.22 5.64
CA ILE A 168 1.40 -12.62 5.81
C ILE A 168 1.14 -13.14 7.22
N THR A 169 2.08 -13.90 7.81
CA THR A 169 1.93 -14.45 9.17
C THR A 169 2.18 -13.42 10.29
N ARG A 170 2.47 -12.15 9.97
CA ARG A 170 2.65 -11.05 10.93
C ARG A 170 1.43 -10.14 11.03
N ILE A 171 0.42 -10.36 10.18
CA ILE A 171 -0.86 -9.65 10.27
C ILE A 171 -1.57 -10.20 11.51
N GLY A 172 -1.82 -9.32 12.48
CA GLY A 172 -2.59 -9.60 13.68
C GLY A 172 -4.08 -9.32 13.49
N GLU A 173 -4.83 -9.48 14.55
CA GLU A 173 -6.25 -9.10 14.61
C GLU A 173 -6.42 -7.58 14.64
#